data_8956f25884340459e7a8ee7c7fc72bf1
#
_entry.id   8956f25884340459e7a8ee7c7fc72bf1
#
_cell.length_a   1.000
_cell.length_b   1.000
_cell.length_c   1.000
_cell.angle_alpha   90.00
_cell.angle_beta   90.00
_cell.angle_gamma   90.00
#
_symmetry.space_group_name_H-M   'P 1'
#
loop_
_entity.id
_entity.type
_entity.pdbx_description
1 polymer ?
#
loop_
_entity_poly.entity_id
_entity_poly.type
_entity_poly.pdbx_seq_one_letter_code
_entity_poly.pdbx_strand_id
1 'polypeptide(L)'
;MHKRKGFTLIELLVVISIVVLLVAILLPTVQRVRRQAKAVVCQSNLKQWGAVFTMYTTSNEGLCPRQKFHSLATPEPWMYLFQGYSDNPGDIYCCPMAMKIASPIAQDGTNTMGLRPIAGGGATTGGTFLAWGKLTFKIEGEQSPAYYGSYGINSWLSMPQEEGNFIVGVGPFENTHANCFWKTANINGAGNIPVYLDSWWWCGWVKDIDEPPEYDCQKTDFPCGCKNSIRRFCINRHDGFVNAVFLDGSVRKIGLKELWRLKWHPNYNTNALPAVWPEWIRRYKNY
;
A
#
# COMPACT_ATOMS: atom_id res chain seq x y z
N MET A 1 -64.71 -30.92 6.09
CA MET A 1 -64.07 -29.71 6.68
C MET A 1 -62.70 -30.07 7.23
N HIS A 2 -61.61 -29.64 6.59
CA HIS A 2 -60.27 -29.84 7.16
C HIS A 2 -60.06 -28.83 8.30
N LYS A 3 -59.90 -29.31 9.51
CA LYS A 3 -59.49 -28.48 10.68
C LYS A 3 -58.08 -27.98 10.44
N ARG A 4 -57.87 -26.70 10.19
CA ARG A 4 -56.58 -26.06 10.17
C ARG A 4 -56.00 -26.11 11.61
N LYS A 5 -54.88 -26.82 11.81
CA LYS A 5 -54.16 -26.80 13.05
C LYS A 5 -53.56 -25.41 13.27
N GLY A 6 -53.96 -24.73 14.32
CA GLY A 6 -53.34 -23.43 14.67
C GLY A 6 -51.92 -23.63 15.22
N PHE A 7 -51.05 -22.69 14.94
CA PHE A 7 -49.66 -22.68 15.44
C PHE A 7 -49.64 -22.15 16.88
N THR A 8 -48.95 -22.83 17.77
CA THR A 8 -48.85 -22.38 19.15
C THR A 8 -47.76 -21.33 19.34
N LEU A 9 -47.91 -20.43 20.29
CA LEU A 9 -46.95 -19.38 20.61
C LEU A 9 -45.60 -19.98 21.05
N ILE A 10 -45.60 -21.13 21.72
CA ILE A 10 -44.41 -21.88 22.13
C ILE A 10 -43.66 -22.42 20.94
N GLU A 11 -44.31 -23.00 19.94
CA GLU A 11 -43.66 -23.50 18.72
C GLU A 11 -42.96 -22.38 17.96
N LEU A 12 -43.56 -21.18 17.88
CA LEU A 12 -42.93 -20.03 17.28
C LEU A 12 -41.71 -19.56 18.07
N LEU A 13 -41.85 -19.50 19.41
CA LEU A 13 -40.77 -19.03 20.30
C LEU A 13 -39.54 -19.96 20.23
N VAL A 14 -39.73 -21.28 20.21
CA VAL A 14 -38.64 -22.24 20.07
C VAL A 14 -37.93 -22.09 18.73
N VAL A 15 -38.67 -21.94 17.64
CA VAL A 15 -38.08 -21.76 16.30
C VAL A 15 -37.22 -20.49 16.24
N ILE A 16 -37.75 -19.34 16.72
CA ILE A 16 -36.96 -18.10 16.68
C ILE A 16 -35.73 -18.18 17.59
N SER A 17 -35.81 -18.84 18.74
CA SER A 17 -34.65 -19.01 19.63
C SER A 17 -33.54 -19.82 18.99
N ILE A 18 -33.86 -20.89 18.26
CA ILE A 18 -32.88 -21.71 17.52
C ILE A 18 -32.27 -20.91 16.37
N VAL A 19 -33.10 -20.18 15.59
CA VAL A 19 -32.63 -19.34 14.49
C VAL A 19 -31.68 -18.27 15.00
N VAL A 20 -32.01 -17.57 16.06
CA VAL A 20 -31.14 -16.53 16.66
C VAL A 20 -29.84 -17.13 17.15
N LEU A 21 -29.84 -18.31 17.77
CA LEU A 21 -28.61 -18.99 18.19
C LEU A 21 -27.72 -19.34 17.00
N LEU A 22 -28.29 -19.87 15.93
CA LEU A 22 -27.54 -20.20 14.71
C LEU A 22 -26.95 -18.95 14.06
N VAL A 23 -27.71 -17.86 13.94
CA VAL A 23 -27.24 -16.59 13.38
C VAL A 23 -26.11 -16.00 14.24
N ALA A 24 -26.22 -16.08 15.57
CA ALA A 24 -25.19 -15.56 16.48
C ALA A 24 -23.81 -16.21 16.25
N ILE A 25 -23.77 -17.49 15.89
CA ILE A 25 -22.52 -18.22 15.58
C ILE A 25 -22.06 -17.94 14.14
N LEU A 26 -23.00 -17.79 13.18
CA LEU A 26 -22.67 -17.59 11.78
C LEU A 26 -22.12 -16.20 11.49
N LEU A 27 -22.62 -15.16 12.15
CA LEU A 27 -22.26 -13.76 11.84
C LEU A 27 -20.76 -13.47 11.97
N PRO A 28 -20.06 -13.86 13.06
CA PRO A 28 -18.61 -13.63 13.19
C PRO A 28 -17.79 -14.44 12.17
N THR A 29 -18.21 -15.66 11.85
CA THR A 29 -17.52 -16.51 10.88
C THR A 29 -17.60 -15.95 9.45
N VAL A 30 -18.80 -15.50 9.03
CA VAL A 30 -19.02 -14.86 7.73
C VAL A 30 -18.18 -13.58 7.57
N GLN A 31 -18.08 -12.77 8.63
CA GLN A 31 -17.23 -11.56 8.59
C GLN A 31 -15.75 -11.92 8.39
N ARG A 32 -15.25 -12.96 9.06
CA ARG A 32 -13.88 -13.44 8.90
C ARG A 32 -13.61 -13.93 7.47
N VAL A 33 -14.52 -14.76 6.93
CA VAL A 33 -14.43 -15.25 5.53
C VAL A 33 -14.42 -14.11 4.53
N ARG A 34 -15.29 -13.09 4.70
CA ARG A 34 -15.30 -11.89 3.85
C ARG A 34 -13.97 -11.14 3.87
N ARG A 35 -13.34 -11.00 5.04
CA ARG A 35 -12.01 -10.35 5.13
C ARG A 35 -10.94 -11.16 4.40
N GLN A 36 -10.96 -12.49 4.54
CA GLN A 36 -10.04 -13.37 3.82
C GLN A 36 -10.23 -13.29 2.29
N ALA A 37 -11.48 -13.33 1.82
CA ALA A 37 -11.79 -13.16 0.40
C ALA A 37 -11.26 -11.82 -0.14
N LYS A 38 -11.47 -10.72 0.58
CA LYS A 38 -10.91 -9.40 0.22
C LYS A 38 -9.37 -9.40 0.17
N ALA A 39 -8.70 -10.14 1.06
CA ALA A 39 -7.25 -10.27 1.03
C ALA A 39 -6.75 -11.04 -0.21
N VAL A 40 -7.49 -12.07 -0.66
CA VAL A 40 -7.18 -12.80 -1.89
C VAL A 40 -7.35 -11.92 -3.12
N VAL A 41 -8.44 -11.14 -3.20
CA VAL A 41 -8.62 -10.15 -4.28
C VAL A 41 -7.50 -9.11 -4.28
N CYS A 42 -7.09 -8.63 -3.10
CA CYS A 42 -5.95 -7.73 -2.97
C CYS A 42 -4.66 -8.34 -3.54
N GLN A 43 -4.38 -9.62 -3.25
CA GLN A 43 -3.24 -10.34 -3.82
C GLN A 43 -3.34 -10.48 -5.35
N SER A 44 -4.55 -10.73 -5.87
CA SER A 44 -4.79 -10.78 -7.31
C SER A 44 -4.51 -9.43 -8.00
N ASN A 45 -4.94 -8.32 -7.39
CA ASN A 45 -4.65 -6.97 -7.89
C ASN A 45 -3.13 -6.70 -7.90
N LEU A 46 -2.43 -7.05 -6.82
CA LEU A 46 -0.97 -6.92 -6.75
C LEU A 46 -0.26 -7.79 -7.78
N LYS A 47 -0.77 -9.00 -8.06
CA LYS A 47 -0.23 -9.87 -9.11
C LYS A 47 -0.33 -9.22 -10.49
N GLN A 48 -1.45 -8.55 -10.79
CA GLN A 48 -1.64 -7.81 -12.03
C GLN A 48 -0.64 -6.64 -12.13
N TRP A 49 -0.44 -5.88 -11.05
CA TRP A 49 0.57 -4.83 -11.02
C TRP A 49 2.01 -5.36 -11.16
N GLY A 50 2.30 -6.52 -10.57
CA GLY A 50 3.57 -7.22 -10.78
C GLY A 50 3.78 -7.61 -12.23
N ALA A 51 2.74 -8.09 -12.92
CA ALA A 51 2.79 -8.40 -14.35
C ALA A 51 3.04 -7.13 -15.18
N VAL A 52 2.36 -6.03 -14.90
CA VAL A 52 2.58 -4.73 -15.57
C VAL A 52 4.03 -4.27 -15.40
N PHE A 53 4.59 -4.36 -14.19
CA PHE A 53 6.00 -4.03 -13.93
C PHE A 53 6.95 -4.93 -14.73
N THR A 54 6.68 -6.24 -14.78
CA THR A 54 7.46 -7.19 -15.56
C THR A 54 7.39 -6.90 -17.06
N MET A 55 6.20 -6.60 -17.59
CA MET A 55 6.02 -6.20 -18.98
C MET A 55 6.85 -4.96 -19.32
N TYR A 56 6.81 -3.94 -18.46
CA TYR A 56 7.60 -2.73 -18.62
C TYR A 56 9.11 -3.06 -18.68
N THR A 57 9.61 -3.77 -17.66
CA THR A 57 11.06 -4.09 -17.60
C THR A 57 11.51 -4.96 -18.76
N THR A 58 10.69 -5.92 -19.19
CA THR A 58 10.98 -6.75 -20.37
C THR A 58 11.06 -5.92 -21.65
N SER A 59 10.17 -4.96 -21.83
CA SER A 59 10.16 -4.06 -22.99
C SER A 59 11.29 -3.00 -22.96
N ASN A 60 11.96 -2.84 -21.81
CA ASN A 60 13.02 -1.87 -21.58
C ASN A 60 14.35 -2.54 -21.18
N GLU A 61 14.72 -3.66 -21.81
CA GLU A 61 16.01 -4.35 -21.64
C GLU A 61 16.31 -4.76 -20.19
N GLY A 62 15.27 -5.02 -19.40
CA GLY A 62 15.38 -5.35 -17.97
C GLY A 62 15.59 -4.13 -17.07
N LEU A 63 15.57 -2.91 -17.60
CA LEU A 63 15.77 -1.69 -16.82
C LEU A 63 14.52 -1.32 -16.03
N CYS A 64 14.74 -0.88 -14.80
CA CYS A 64 13.68 -0.31 -13.96
C CYS A 64 13.18 1.04 -14.49
N PRO A 65 11.97 1.47 -14.17
CA PRO A 65 11.40 2.72 -14.64
C PRO A 65 12.29 3.93 -14.31
N ARG A 66 12.45 4.83 -15.24
CA ARG A 66 13.08 6.12 -14.99
C ARG A 66 12.00 7.07 -14.47
N GLN A 67 12.00 7.32 -13.18
CA GLN A 67 11.11 8.31 -12.58
C GLN A 67 11.59 9.70 -13.00
N LYS A 68 10.77 10.42 -13.77
CA LYS A 68 10.98 11.84 -14.00
C LYS A 68 10.46 12.62 -12.80
N PHE A 69 11.16 13.68 -12.43
CA PHE A 69 10.77 14.59 -11.38
C PHE A 69 10.44 15.94 -12.01
N HIS A 70 9.19 16.37 -11.86
CA HIS A 70 8.76 17.67 -12.38
C HIS A 70 9.11 18.84 -11.46
N SER A 71 9.52 18.55 -10.23
CA SER A 71 10.07 19.51 -9.26
C SER A 71 10.89 18.75 -8.22
N LEU A 72 11.69 19.46 -7.42
CA LEU A 72 12.47 18.90 -6.30
C LEU A 72 11.62 18.08 -5.29
N ALA A 73 10.29 18.16 -5.39
CA ALA A 73 9.39 17.58 -4.42
C ALA A 73 8.39 16.54 -4.98
N THR A 74 8.22 16.41 -6.29
CA THR A 74 7.13 15.59 -6.87
C THR A 74 7.62 14.66 -7.97
N PRO A 75 7.96 13.39 -7.64
CA PRO A 75 8.23 12.37 -8.66
C PRO A 75 6.96 12.05 -9.44
N GLU A 76 7.11 11.68 -10.70
CA GLU A 76 6.02 11.11 -11.50
C GLU A 76 5.44 9.89 -10.78
N PRO A 77 4.12 9.81 -10.62
CA PRO A 77 3.52 8.64 -10.01
C PRO A 77 3.69 7.43 -10.92
N TRP A 78 3.98 6.30 -10.34
CA TRP A 78 4.13 5.05 -11.07
C TRP A 78 2.90 4.71 -11.94
N MET A 79 1.70 5.14 -11.55
CA MET A 79 0.47 4.94 -12.32
C MET A 79 0.54 5.61 -13.70
N TYR A 80 1.17 6.78 -13.78
CA TYR A 80 1.36 7.47 -15.05
C TYR A 80 2.36 6.73 -15.95
N LEU A 81 3.46 6.23 -15.38
CA LEU A 81 4.49 5.49 -16.13
C LEU A 81 3.93 4.21 -16.79
N PHE A 82 2.87 3.63 -16.21
CA PHE A 82 2.30 2.38 -16.68
C PHE A 82 0.96 2.51 -17.40
N GLN A 83 0.52 3.73 -17.74
CA GLN A 83 -0.74 3.95 -18.46
C GLN A 83 -0.86 3.17 -19.78
N GLY A 84 0.24 3.02 -20.53
CA GLY A 84 0.26 2.28 -21.79
C GLY A 84 0.23 0.74 -21.64
N TYR A 85 0.34 0.22 -20.41
CA TYR A 85 0.41 -1.22 -20.14
C TYR A 85 -0.89 -1.79 -19.53
N SER A 86 -1.91 -0.95 -19.30
CA SER A 86 -3.20 -1.36 -18.73
C SER A 86 -4.32 -0.51 -19.31
N ASP A 87 -5.26 -1.15 -20.02
CA ASP A 87 -6.37 -0.48 -20.71
C ASP A 87 -7.42 0.09 -19.75
N ASN A 88 -7.60 -0.48 -18.57
CA ASN A 88 -8.53 0.01 -17.55
C ASN A 88 -8.09 -0.38 -16.13
N PRO A 89 -7.15 0.35 -15.54
CA PRO A 89 -6.58 0.00 -14.25
C PRO A 89 -7.48 0.37 -13.05
N GLY A 90 -8.68 0.93 -13.29
CA GLY A 90 -9.51 1.53 -12.24
C GLY A 90 -9.76 0.62 -11.02
N ASP A 91 -10.10 -0.63 -11.25
CA ASP A 91 -10.46 -1.56 -10.18
C ASP A 91 -9.24 -2.16 -9.44
N ILE A 92 -8.08 -2.21 -10.09
CA ILE A 92 -6.88 -2.83 -9.51
C ILE A 92 -6.00 -1.87 -8.72
N TYR A 93 -6.31 -0.57 -8.68
CA TYR A 93 -5.56 0.41 -7.88
C TYR A 93 -5.77 0.27 -6.37
N CYS A 94 -6.88 -0.34 -5.97
CA CYS A 94 -7.28 -0.41 -4.58
C CYS A 94 -7.40 -1.83 -4.05
N CYS A 95 -6.86 -2.05 -2.86
CA CYS A 95 -7.22 -3.18 -2.04
C CYS A 95 -8.72 -3.11 -1.68
N PRO A 96 -9.51 -4.18 -1.80
CA PRO A 96 -10.93 -4.18 -1.43
C PRO A 96 -11.20 -3.82 0.04
N MET A 97 -10.17 -3.83 0.89
CA MET A 97 -10.24 -3.33 2.26
C MET A 97 -10.13 -1.80 2.35
N ALA A 98 -9.63 -1.13 1.32
CA ALA A 98 -9.35 0.31 1.29
C ALA A 98 -9.85 0.98 0.00
N MET A 99 -11.10 0.68 -0.40
CA MET A 99 -11.69 1.24 -1.63
C MET A 99 -12.25 2.65 -1.46
N LYS A 100 -12.55 3.09 -0.23
CA LYS A 100 -13.08 4.43 0.00
C LYS A 100 -11.95 5.43 -0.08
N ILE A 101 -12.07 6.40 -0.98
CA ILE A 101 -11.14 7.53 -1.03
C ILE A 101 -11.33 8.38 0.24
N ALA A 102 -10.22 8.78 0.85
CA ALA A 102 -10.27 9.74 1.93
C ALA A 102 -10.97 11.01 1.45
N SER A 103 -11.99 11.47 2.18
CA SER A 103 -12.70 12.70 1.83
C SER A 103 -11.71 13.87 1.73
N PRO A 104 -11.89 14.80 0.79
CA PRO A 104 -11.14 16.03 0.78
C PRO A 104 -11.29 16.70 2.15
N ILE A 105 -10.25 17.38 2.61
CA ILE A 105 -10.28 18.17 3.83
C ILE A 105 -11.44 19.14 3.74
N ALA A 106 -12.23 19.23 4.81
CA ALA A 106 -13.18 20.32 4.96
C ALA A 106 -12.44 21.66 4.76
N GLN A 107 -13.06 22.60 4.04
CA GLN A 107 -12.45 23.88 3.64
C GLN A 107 -12.02 24.75 4.84
N ASP A 108 -12.37 24.38 6.07
CA ASP A 108 -12.04 25.05 7.31
C ASP A 108 -10.66 24.67 7.89
N GLY A 109 -9.89 23.80 7.21
CA GLY A 109 -8.57 23.36 7.66
C GLY A 109 -8.58 22.42 8.86
N THR A 110 -9.75 22.10 9.41
CA THR A 110 -9.89 21.14 10.52
C THR A 110 -9.90 19.71 9.95
N ASN A 111 -8.83 19.00 10.21
CA ASN A 111 -8.63 17.67 9.72
C ASN A 111 -9.06 16.63 10.75
N THR A 112 -10.28 16.16 10.65
CA THR A 112 -10.84 15.17 11.57
C THR A 112 -10.19 13.77 11.47
N MET A 113 -9.27 13.54 10.51
CA MET A 113 -8.61 12.25 10.29
C MET A 113 -7.09 12.32 10.10
N GLY A 114 -6.40 13.38 10.48
CA GLY A 114 -4.94 13.49 10.32
C GLY A 114 -4.45 13.55 8.86
N LEU A 115 -5.33 13.88 7.93
CA LEU A 115 -5.02 13.99 6.51
C LEU A 115 -4.53 15.41 6.20
N ARG A 116 -3.26 15.59 5.85
CA ARG A 116 -2.74 16.92 5.42
C ARG A 116 -2.87 17.07 3.91
N PRO A 117 -3.31 18.24 3.40
CA PRO A 117 -3.21 18.55 1.99
C PRO A 117 -1.74 18.62 1.60
N ILE A 118 -1.44 18.17 0.41
CA ILE A 118 -0.13 18.32 -0.18
C ILE A 118 -0.07 19.71 -0.79
N ALA A 119 0.94 20.50 -0.45
CA ALA A 119 1.13 21.82 -1.05
C ALA A 119 1.22 21.69 -2.58
N GLY A 120 0.32 22.35 -3.30
CA GLY A 120 0.33 22.45 -4.76
C GLY A 120 -0.61 21.52 -5.54
N GLY A 121 -1.33 20.59 -4.91
CA GLY A 121 -2.27 19.76 -5.66
C GLY A 121 -3.11 18.88 -4.76
N GLY A 122 -4.32 19.16 -4.47
CA GLY A 122 -5.38 18.51 -3.71
C GLY A 122 -5.33 17.01 -3.35
N ALA A 123 -4.13 16.43 -3.20
CA ALA A 123 -3.94 15.02 -2.87
C ALA A 123 -4.23 14.75 -1.39
N THR A 124 -4.90 13.64 -1.10
CA THR A 124 -5.19 13.18 0.25
C THR A 124 -4.38 11.93 0.58
N THR A 125 -3.76 11.90 1.76
CA THR A 125 -3.13 10.68 2.26
C THR A 125 -4.19 9.64 2.60
N GLY A 126 -3.93 8.38 2.27
CA GLY A 126 -4.82 7.27 2.63
C GLY A 126 -4.76 6.91 4.12
N GLY A 127 -5.29 5.75 4.44
CA GLY A 127 -5.28 5.16 5.77
C GLY A 127 -5.19 3.65 5.70
N THR A 128 -5.27 3.00 6.86
CA THR A 128 -5.29 1.53 6.91
C THR A 128 -6.40 0.97 6.03
N PHE A 129 -7.59 1.58 6.10
CA PHE A 129 -8.78 1.17 5.32
C PHE A 129 -9.27 2.25 4.34
N LEU A 130 -8.47 3.28 4.09
CA LEU A 130 -8.78 4.36 3.17
C LEU A 130 -7.74 4.40 2.04
N ALA A 131 -8.21 4.57 0.82
CA ALA A 131 -7.35 4.86 -0.33
C ALA A 131 -6.79 6.29 -0.22
N TRP A 132 -5.53 6.47 -0.61
CA TRP A 132 -5.00 7.81 -0.93
C TRP A 132 -5.65 8.29 -2.25
N GLY A 133 -5.74 9.61 -2.44
CA GLY A 133 -6.48 10.06 -3.60
C GLY A 133 -6.22 11.48 -4.07
N LYS A 134 -6.82 11.75 -5.24
CA LYS A 134 -6.73 13.02 -5.98
C LYS A 134 -5.29 13.47 -6.25
N LEU A 135 -4.38 12.50 -6.47
CA LEU A 135 -3.05 12.82 -6.97
C LEU A 135 -3.17 13.32 -8.40
N THR A 136 -2.90 14.59 -8.60
CA THR A 136 -2.82 15.20 -9.94
C THR A 136 -1.44 15.82 -10.12
N PHE A 137 -0.93 15.75 -11.34
CA PHE A 137 0.40 16.27 -11.69
C PHE A 137 0.26 17.13 -12.93
N LYS A 138 1.14 18.11 -13.09
CA LYS A 138 1.32 18.80 -14.36
C LYS A 138 2.45 18.13 -15.11
N ILE A 139 2.16 17.58 -16.27
CA ILE A 139 3.11 16.90 -17.14
C ILE A 139 3.10 17.65 -18.47
N GLU A 140 4.26 18.18 -18.85
CA GLU A 140 4.40 18.98 -20.09
C GLU A 140 3.38 20.13 -20.21
N GLY A 141 2.97 20.69 -19.06
CA GLY A 141 2.00 21.79 -18.98
C GLY A 141 0.55 21.37 -18.84
N GLU A 142 0.22 20.11 -19.08
CA GLU A 142 -1.14 19.58 -18.95
C GLU A 142 -1.38 18.94 -17.60
N GLN A 143 -2.61 19.04 -17.11
CA GLN A 143 -3.04 18.42 -15.86
C GLN A 143 -3.33 16.93 -16.09
N SER A 144 -2.65 16.04 -15.36
CA SER A 144 -2.95 14.61 -15.40
C SER A 144 -4.36 14.31 -14.84
N PRO A 145 -4.95 13.16 -15.19
CA PRO A 145 -6.11 12.63 -14.47
C PRO A 145 -5.83 12.53 -12.97
N ALA A 146 -6.88 12.53 -12.16
CA ALA A 146 -6.75 12.31 -10.73
C ALA A 146 -6.58 10.82 -10.43
N TYR A 147 -5.44 10.44 -9.84
CA TYR A 147 -5.17 9.08 -9.40
C TYR A 147 -5.56 8.87 -7.94
N TYR A 148 -5.96 7.66 -7.62
CA TYR A 148 -6.22 7.19 -6.26
C TYR A 148 -5.86 5.72 -6.15
N GLY A 149 -5.54 5.26 -4.96
CA GLY A 149 -5.18 3.86 -4.75
C GLY A 149 -4.89 3.53 -3.30
N SER A 150 -4.49 2.32 -3.06
CA SER A 150 -4.11 1.85 -1.73
C SER A 150 -2.84 1.00 -1.73
N TYR A 151 -2.10 1.02 -2.82
CA TYR A 151 -0.80 0.39 -2.97
C TYR A 151 0.28 1.45 -3.14
N GLY A 152 1.47 1.16 -2.64
CA GLY A 152 2.66 1.98 -2.83
C GLY A 152 3.77 1.18 -3.48
N ILE A 153 4.56 1.86 -4.32
CA ILE A 153 5.76 1.28 -4.94
C ILE A 153 6.98 1.42 -4.01
N ASN A 154 7.85 0.43 -4.03
CA ASN A 154 9.21 0.57 -3.56
C ASN A 154 9.99 1.49 -4.52
N SER A 155 10.21 2.73 -4.12
CA SER A 155 10.81 3.76 -4.98
C SER A 155 12.29 3.52 -5.30
N TRP A 156 12.96 2.59 -4.61
CA TRP A 156 14.31 2.17 -4.95
C TRP A 156 14.37 1.33 -6.24
N LEU A 157 13.23 0.82 -6.73
CA LEU A 157 13.09 0.15 -8.02
C LEU A 157 12.90 1.17 -9.15
N SER A 158 13.91 2.00 -9.34
CA SER A 158 13.90 3.02 -10.40
C SER A 158 15.33 3.36 -10.84
N MET A 159 15.43 3.95 -12.04
CA MET A 159 16.66 4.56 -12.52
C MET A 159 16.79 5.95 -11.90
N PRO A 160 17.88 6.26 -11.15
CA PRO A 160 18.08 7.60 -10.63
C PRO A 160 18.26 8.58 -11.78
N GLN A 161 17.65 9.76 -11.67
CA GLN A 161 17.90 10.87 -12.55
C GLN A 161 18.94 11.77 -11.89
N GLU A 162 20.09 11.91 -12.52
CA GLU A 162 21.17 12.77 -12.04
C GLU A 162 21.02 14.16 -12.73
N GLU A 163 20.70 15.18 -11.95
CA GLU A 163 20.83 16.58 -12.35
C GLU A 163 21.90 17.24 -11.47
N GLY A 164 23.11 17.38 -12.05
CA GLY A 164 24.27 17.89 -11.31
C GLY A 164 24.71 16.94 -10.19
N ASN A 165 24.95 17.49 -8.99
CA ASN A 165 25.30 16.72 -7.79
C ASN A 165 24.06 16.27 -6.98
N PHE A 166 22.85 16.34 -7.54
CA PHE A 166 21.60 15.98 -6.91
C PHE A 166 20.98 14.75 -7.56
N ILE A 167 20.65 13.74 -6.77
CA ILE A 167 19.71 12.72 -7.20
C ILE A 167 18.31 13.30 -6.97
N VAL A 168 17.68 13.71 -8.08
CA VAL A 168 16.37 14.35 -8.05
C VAL A 168 15.36 13.38 -7.41
N GLY A 169 14.64 13.85 -6.40
CA GLY A 169 13.57 13.11 -5.70
C GLY A 169 13.93 12.50 -4.36
N VAL A 170 15.21 12.43 -4.00
CA VAL A 170 15.61 11.91 -2.69
C VAL A 170 15.82 13.06 -1.67
N GLY A 171 15.67 14.32 -2.09
CA GLY A 171 15.92 15.50 -1.26
C GLY A 171 17.41 15.82 -1.12
N PRO A 172 17.81 16.76 -0.24
CA PRO A 172 19.20 17.03 0.05
C PRO A 172 19.79 15.86 0.85
N PHE A 173 20.00 14.74 0.19
CA PHE A 173 20.65 13.58 0.76
C PHE A 173 22.04 13.46 0.16
N GLU A 174 22.97 13.24 1.07
CA GLU A 174 24.37 12.96 0.76
C GLU A 174 24.51 12.00 -0.44
N ASN A 175 25.53 12.17 -1.25
CA ASN A 175 25.91 11.36 -2.45
C ASN A 175 25.95 9.84 -2.22
N THR A 176 25.66 9.36 -1.01
CA THR A 176 25.68 7.96 -0.59
C THR A 176 24.49 7.14 -1.13
N HIS A 177 23.46 7.76 -1.68
CA HIS A 177 22.21 7.05 -2.03
C HIS A 177 22.12 6.59 -3.49
N ALA A 178 23.01 7.02 -4.38
CA ALA A 178 23.03 6.57 -5.78
C ALA A 178 23.16 5.03 -5.91
N ASN A 179 23.82 4.40 -4.94
CA ASN A 179 24.02 2.95 -4.89
C ASN A 179 22.85 2.18 -4.26
N CYS A 180 21.79 2.88 -3.83
CA CYS A 180 20.60 2.25 -3.25
C CYS A 180 19.53 1.94 -4.30
N PHE A 181 19.69 2.35 -5.56
CA PHE A 181 18.73 2.09 -6.62
C PHE A 181 18.92 0.72 -7.27
N TRP A 182 17.82 -0.01 -7.40
CA TRP A 182 17.73 -1.18 -8.26
C TRP A 182 17.54 -0.72 -9.69
N LYS A 183 18.63 -0.64 -10.45
CA LYS A 183 18.60 -0.12 -11.82
C LYS A 183 18.03 -1.13 -12.82
N THR A 184 18.04 -2.41 -12.49
CA THR A 184 17.58 -3.53 -13.32
C THR A 184 16.70 -4.48 -12.53
N ALA A 185 15.81 -5.19 -13.23
CA ALA A 185 14.98 -6.24 -12.67
C ALA A 185 15.69 -7.62 -12.62
N ASN A 186 16.77 -7.80 -13.36
CA ASN A 186 17.54 -9.06 -13.41
C ASN A 186 18.46 -9.19 -12.19
N ILE A 187 17.89 -9.60 -11.04
CA ILE A 187 18.59 -9.61 -9.77
C ILE A 187 18.39 -10.96 -9.07
N ASN A 188 19.48 -11.50 -8.53
CA ASN A 188 19.40 -12.67 -7.66
C ASN A 188 18.69 -12.31 -6.35
N GLY A 189 17.81 -13.22 -5.87
CA GLY A 189 17.04 -12.97 -4.65
C GLY A 189 15.81 -12.07 -4.85
N ALA A 190 15.34 -11.93 -6.10
CA ALA A 190 14.17 -11.14 -6.49
C ALA A 190 12.90 -11.42 -5.66
N GLY A 191 12.73 -12.65 -5.13
CA GLY A 191 11.61 -13.02 -4.27
C GLY A 191 11.60 -12.37 -2.88
N ASN A 192 12.64 -11.61 -2.51
CA ASN A 192 12.67 -10.83 -1.27
C ASN A 192 12.73 -9.31 -1.52
N ILE A 193 12.64 -8.88 -2.78
CA ILE A 193 12.64 -7.47 -3.18
C ILE A 193 11.18 -7.07 -3.47
N PRO A 194 10.53 -6.29 -2.59
CA PRO A 194 9.14 -5.90 -2.80
C PRO A 194 9.04 -4.86 -3.91
N VAL A 195 8.02 -4.98 -4.78
CA VAL A 195 7.71 -4.01 -5.83
C VAL A 195 6.56 -3.11 -5.41
N TYR A 196 5.39 -3.72 -5.17
CA TYR A 196 4.20 -3.02 -4.67
C TYR A 196 3.69 -3.70 -3.41
N LEU A 197 3.22 -2.88 -2.47
CA LEU A 197 2.63 -3.36 -1.21
C LEU A 197 1.38 -2.54 -0.88
N ASP A 198 0.53 -3.10 0.00
CA ASP A 198 -0.46 -2.30 0.71
C ASP A 198 0.20 -1.09 1.36
N SER A 199 -0.37 0.10 1.14
CA SER A 199 0.20 1.35 1.64
C SER A 199 -0.87 2.40 1.86
N TRP A 200 -0.62 3.37 2.75
CA TRP A 200 -1.43 4.59 2.86
C TRP A 200 -0.91 5.73 1.97
N TRP A 201 0.19 5.49 1.22
CA TRP A 201 0.79 6.43 0.28
C TRP A 201 1.30 5.69 -0.96
N TRP A 202 1.39 6.37 -2.09
CA TRP A 202 1.69 5.77 -3.40
C TRP A 202 3.14 5.33 -3.61
N CYS A 203 4.09 5.72 -2.72
CA CYS A 203 5.51 5.38 -2.85
C CYS A 203 6.23 5.39 -1.50
N GLY A 204 7.44 4.83 -1.45
CA GLY A 204 8.30 4.94 -0.27
C GLY A 204 9.74 4.54 -0.54
N TRP A 205 10.69 5.29 0.06
CA TRP A 205 12.13 5.01 0.08
C TRP A 205 12.50 4.44 1.44
N VAL A 206 12.24 3.17 1.66
CA VAL A 206 12.48 2.49 2.95
C VAL A 206 13.97 2.30 3.18
N LYS A 207 14.42 2.62 4.40
CA LYS A 207 15.80 2.47 4.86
C LYS A 207 15.86 1.53 6.05
N ASP A 208 17.00 0.90 6.26
CA ASP A 208 17.24 -0.03 7.38
C ASP A 208 17.28 0.65 8.76
N ILE A 209 17.43 1.98 8.76
CA ILE A 209 17.33 2.83 9.96
C ILE A 209 15.91 3.34 10.25
N ASP A 210 14.93 2.99 9.40
CA ASP A 210 13.56 3.44 9.58
C ASP A 210 12.93 2.79 10.83
N GLU A 211 12.34 3.62 11.67
CA GLU A 211 11.67 3.20 12.89
C GLU A 211 10.21 2.76 12.65
N PRO A 212 9.71 1.81 13.44
CA PRO A 212 8.32 1.41 13.38
C PRO A 212 7.38 2.56 13.77
N PRO A 213 6.14 2.57 13.24
CA PRO A 213 5.14 3.55 13.66
C PRO A 213 4.66 3.27 15.09
N GLU A 214 4.52 4.31 15.90
CA GLU A 214 4.05 4.22 17.28
C GLU A 214 2.60 3.71 17.38
N TYR A 215 1.78 4.00 16.37
CA TYR A 215 0.38 3.55 16.23
C TYR A 215 0.07 3.25 14.76
N ASP A 216 -0.97 2.45 14.53
CA ASP A 216 -1.38 2.08 13.16
C ASP A 216 -1.64 3.29 12.28
N CYS A 217 -1.05 3.28 11.10
CA CYS A 217 -1.16 4.36 10.12
C CYS A 217 -0.58 5.71 10.58
N GLN A 218 0.43 5.72 11.46
CA GLN A 218 1.17 6.94 11.77
C GLN A 218 1.75 7.54 10.50
N LYS A 219 1.45 8.81 10.25
CA LYS A 219 1.94 9.52 9.07
C LYS A 219 3.41 9.89 9.24
N THR A 220 4.13 9.89 8.13
CA THR A 220 5.48 10.46 8.08
C THR A 220 5.40 11.97 7.93
N ASP A 221 6.43 12.68 8.40
CA ASP A 221 6.55 14.11 8.15
C ASP A 221 6.63 14.36 6.65
N PHE A 222 5.84 15.35 6.22
CA PHE A 222 5.55 15.64 4.82
C PHE A 222 6.49 16.73 4.26
N PRO A 223 6.63 16.84 2.91
CA PRO A 223 5.99 16.10 1.81
C PRO A 223 6.85 15.03 1.12
N CYS A 224 8.16 15.12 1.24
CA CYS A 224 9.12 14.19 0.64
C CYS A 224 10.05 13.59 1.69
N GLY A 225 9.65 13.63 2.95
CA GLY A 225 10.43 13.08 4.07
C GLY A 225 10.75 11.61 3.80
N CYS A 226 11.98 11.36 3.36
CA CYS A 226 12.49 9.99 3.22
C CYS A 226 12.83 9.39 4.59
N LYS A 227 12.45 10.07 5.67
CA LYS A 227 12.56 9.54 7.03
C LYS A 227 11.36 8.63 7.32
N ASN A 228 11.66 7.46 7.86
CA ASN A 228 10.66 6.49 8.29
C ASN A 228 9.63 6.12 7.19
N SER A 229 10.09 5.96 5.94
CA SER A 229 9.23 5.60 4.81
C SER A 229 8.55 4.25 5.00
N ILE A 230 9.12 3.35 5.79
CA ILE A 230 8.53 2.04 6.13
C ILE A 230 7.15 2.18 6.78
N ARG A 231 6.88 3.30 7.49
CA ARG A 231 5.58 3.61 8.10
C ARG A 231 4.44 3.70 7.08
N ARG A 232 4.77 3.95 5.80
CA ARG A 232 3.80 3.98 4.69
C ARG A 232 3.23 2.61 4.39
N PHE A 233 4.01 1.55 4.63
CA PHE A 233 3.70 0.15 4.38
C PHE A 233 3.32 -0.61 5.66
N CYS A 234 3.80 -0.15 6.83
CA CYS A 234 3.50 -0.77 8.11
C CYS A 234 2.12 -0.35 8.63
N ILE A 235 1.08 -0.94 8.05
CA ILE A 235 -0.34 -0.68 8.35
C ILE A 235 -1.09 -2.00 8.60
N ASN A 236 -2.02 -2.00 9.53
CA ASN A 236 -2.76 -3.20 9.92
C ASN A 236 -3.98 -3.47 9.02
N ARG A 237 -3.76 -3.56 7.70
CA ARG A 237 -4.86 -3.72 6.72
C ARG A 237 -5.46 -5.13 6.70
N HIS A 238 -4.65 -6.15 6.93
CA HIS A 238 -5.02 -7.56 6.83
C HIS A 238 -4.73 -8.33 8.12
N ASP A 239 -5.08 -7.76 9.27
CA ASP A 239 -4.97 -8.41 10.58
C ASP A 239 -3.55 -8.88 10.91
N GLY A 240 -2.63 -7.93 11.04
CA GLY A 240 -1.21 -8.16 11.30
C GLY A 240 -0.35 -8.37 10.05
N PHE A 241 -0.96 -8.22 8.85
CA PHE A 241 -0.30 -8.41 7.57
C PHE A 241 -0.58 -7.27 6.59
N VAL A 242 0.30 -7.14 5.64
CA VAL A 242 0.10 -6.46 4.36
C VAL A 242 0.34 -7.46 3.23
N ASN A 243 -0.24 -7.23 2.06
CA ASN A 243 0.08 -8.01 0.88
C ASN A 243 1.16 -7.29 0.07
N ALA A 244 2.03 -8.07 -0.56
CA ALA A 244 3.09 -7.55 -1.42
C ALA A 244 3.26 -8.43 -2.66
N VAL A 245 3.64 -7.80 -3.78
CA VAL A 245 4.21 -8.45 -4.96
C VAL A 245 5.70 -8.17 -5.00
N PHE A 246 6.47 -9.19 -5.34
CA PHE A 246 7.93 -9.18 -5.38
C PHE A 246 8.45 -9.11 -6.81
N LEU A 247 9.73 -8.80 -6.94
CA LEU A 247 10.38 -8.60 -8.23
C LEU A 247 10.41 -9.88 -9.11
N ASP A 248 10.33 -11.06 -8.50
CA ASP A 248 10.13 -12.35 -9.20
C ASP A 248 8.67 -12.60 -9.63
N GLY A 249 7.79 -11.65 -9.38
CA GLY A 249 6.35 -11.74 -9.65
C GLY A 249 5.58 -12.60 -8.63
N SER A 250 6.20 -13.14 -7.59
CA SER A 250 5.48 -13.82 -6.51
C SER A 250 4.66 -12.83 -5.67
N VAL A 251 3.53 -13.29 -5.13
CA VAL A 251 2.66 -12.49 -4.25
C VAL A 251 2.44 -13.24 -2.95
N ARG A 252 2.65 -12.57 -1.82
CA ARG A 252 2.45 -13.17 -0.51
C ARG A 252 2.03 -12.15 0.55
N LYS A 253 1.51 -12.66 1.67
CA LYS A 253 1.29 -11.90 2.88
C LYS A 253 2.62 -11.66 3.58
N ILE A 254 2.83 -10.44 4.04
CA ILE A 254 4.00 -10.00 4.79
C ILE A 254 3.54 -9.61 6.19
N GLY A 255 4.11 -10.21 7.21
CA GLY A 255 3.88 -9.79 8.59
C GLY A 255 4.43 -8.38 8.83
N LEU A 256 3.78 -7.60 9.70
CA LEU A 256 4.20 -6.22 9.93
C LEU A 256 5.65 -6.10 10.38
N LYS A 257 6.15 -7.02 11.19
CA LYS A 257 7.57 -7.08 11.62
C LYS A 257 8.50 -7.60 10.52
N GLU A 258 7.99 -8.42 9.58
CA GLU A 258 8.74 -8.96 8.45
C GLU A 258 9.16 -7.88 7.46
N LEU A 259 8.47 -6.72 7.43
CA LEU A 259 8.81 -5.60 6.56
C LEU A 259 10.28 -5.17 6.69
N TRP A 260 10.89 -5.26 7.88
CA TRP A 260 12.31 -4.95 8.12
C TRP A 260 13.26 -6.03 7.62
N ARG A 261 12.78 -7.21 7.25
CA ARG A 261 13.58 -8.31 6.68
C ARG A 261 13.54 -8.38 5.15
N LEU A 262 12.73 -7.53 4.52
CA LEU A 262 12.68 -7.43 3.06
C LEU A 262 13.91 -6.67 2.54
N LYS A 263 14.37 -7.01 1.35
CA LYS A 263 15.50 -6.34 0.70
C LYS A 263 15.01 -5.14 -0.10
N TRP A 264 14.79 -4.01 0.57
CA TRP A 264 14.23 -2.80 -0.05
C TRP A 264 15.16 -2.17 -1.09
N HIS A 265 16.47 -2.15 -0.83
CA HIS A 265 17.49 -1.63 -1.74
C HIS A 265 18.80 -2.45 -1.65
N PRO A 266 19.75 -2.30 -2.63
CA PRO A 266 20.98 -3.11 -2.68
C PRO A 266 21.77 -3.16 -1.37
N ASN A 267 21.86 -2.03 -0.68
CA ASN A 267 22.63 -1.89 0.56
C ASN A 267 21.78 -2.08 1.84
N TYR A 268 20.49 -2.47 1.71
CA TYR A 268 19.61 -2.63 2.86
C TYR A 268 20.07 -3.78 3.77
N ASN A 269 20.26 -3.48 5.06
CA ASN A 269 20.61 -4.49 6.06
C ASN A 269 19.37 -5.18 6.61
N THR A 270 19.05 -6.35 6.11
CA THR A 270 17.87 -7.16 6.51
C THR A 270 17.96 -7.69 7.95
N ASN A 271 19.12 -7.54 8.62
CA ASN A 271 19.32 -7.92 10.02
C ASN A 271 19.17 -6.73 10.98
N ALA A 272 19.09 -5.50 10.47
CA ALA A 272 18.83 -4.29 11.26
C ALA A 272 17.37 -4.24 11.69
N LEU A 273 17.04 -4.92 12.80
CA LEU A 273 15.67 -4.91 13.34
C LEU A 273 15.55 -3.79 14.38
N PRO A 274 14.36 -3.20 14.53
CA PRO A 274 14.06 -2.26 15.60
C PRO A 274 14.35 -2.87 16.98
N ALA A 275 15.06 -2.13 17.83
CA ALA A 275 15.39 -2.58 19.18
C ALA A 275 14.14 -2.80 20.05
N VAL A 276 13.12 -1.98 19.82
CA VAL A 276 11.85 -2.06 20.54
C VAL A 276 10.70 -1.97 19.55
N TRP A 277 9.75 -2.87 19.68
CA TRP A 277 8.51 -2.84 18.93
C TRP A 277 7.42 -2.09 19.70
N PRO A 278 6.69 -1.16 19.09
CA PRO A 278 5.53 -0.52 19.69
C PRO A 278 4.47 -1.53 20.12
N GLU A 279 3.69 -1.18 21.15
CA GLU A 279 2.74 -2.10 21.79
C GLU A 279 1.75 -2.72 20.79
N TRP A 280 1.22 -1.92 19.88
CA TRP A 280 0.24 -2.38 18.89
C TRP A 280 0.79 -3.42 17.91
N ILE A 281 2.13 -3.40 17.61
CA ILE A 281 2.82 -4.39 16.74
C ILE A 281 3.31 -5.58 17.56
N ARG A 282 3.62 -5.40 18.86
CA ARG A 282 4.28 -6.41 19.71
C ARG A 282 3.53 -7.74 19.73
N ARG A 283 2.20 -7.71 19.67
CA ARG A 283 1.34 -8.89 19.66
C ARG A 283 1.46 -9.76 18.41
N TYR A 284 2.00 -9.24 17.31
CA TYR A 284 2.15 -9.99 16.08
C TYR A 284 3.44 -10.80 16.06
N LYS A 285 3.46 -11.87 15.21
CA LYS A 285 4.56 -12.82 15.09
C LYS A 285 5.90 -12.12 14.79
N ASN A 286 6.96 -12.62 15.40
CA ASN A 286 8.34 -12.33 15.01
C ASN A 286 8.76 -13.26 13.86
N TYR A 287 9.51 -12.76 12.90
CA TYR A 287 9.99 -13.47 11.71
C TYR A 287 11.51 -13.57 11.73
#